data_04332441f7aacb158242df89af41bc9e
#
_entry.id   04332441f7aacb158242df89af41bc9e
#
_cell.length_a   1.000
_cell.length_b   1.000
_cell.length_c   1.000
_cell.angle_alpha   90.00
_cell.angle_beta   90.00
_cell.angle_gamma   90.00
#
_symmetry.space_group_name_H-M   'P 1'
#
loop_
_entity.id
_entity.type
_entity.pdbx_description
1 polymer ?
#
loop_
_entity_poly.entity_id
_entity_poly.type
_entity_poly.pdbx_seq_one_letter_code
_entity_poly.pdbx_strand_id
1 'polypeptide(L)'
;MKPHFKQIVIVIFSIFVSCSAEQSDSENNTVPPATTPPTTEVPTTPISKSINYLALGDSYTIGQSVCETCRYPEQLKAKLQTIYPETAFSLKIIAQTGWSTSDLISAINTQNPDSNYDLVTLLIGVNNQYQHQDFSVYEKEFPRLLNKAIALAKGDNKNVIVLSIPDYAYTPFTKNYTDENRMKISTELDHYNSFAESYCITKQVAFISITDITRQGLNNPNLVASDGLHPSETAYKMFVERIFPKVKMVLQD
;
A
#
# COMPACT_ATOMS: atom_id res chain seq x y z
N MET A 1 15.80 -21.86 -57.23
CA MET A 1 14.34 -21.80 -57.11
C MET A 1 13.95 -20.37 -56.72
N LYS A 2 13.07 -19.73 -57.51
CA LYS A 2 12.78 -18.29 -57.52
C LYS A 2 11.86 -17.86 -56.35
N PRO A 3 12.03 -16.67 -55.76
CA PRO A 3 11.07 -16.15 -54.80
C PRO A 3 9.89 -15.47 -55.48
N HIS A 4 8.68 -15.70 -54.99
CA HIS A 4 7.47 -15.01 -55.44
C HIS A 4 7.25 -13.71 -54.66
N PHE A 5 7.30 -12.60 -55.40
CA PHE A 5 6.94 -11.25 -54.98
C PHE A 5 5.41 -11.09 -55.06
N LYS A 6 4.73 -10.79 -53.98
CA LYS A 6 3.33 -10.37 -53.98
C LYS A 6 3.23 -8.85 -53.91
N GLN A 7 2.72 -8.28 -54.99
CA GLN A 7 2.42 -6.87 -55.10
C GLN A 7 1.18 -6.51 -54.26
N ILE A 8 1.29 -5.43 -53.50
CA ILE A 8 0.17 -4.80 -52.82
C ILE A 8 -0.31 -3.64 -53.71
N VAL A 9 -1.57 -3.68 -54.11
CA VAL A 9 -2.25 -2.63 -54.85
C VAL A 9 -2.80 -1.60 -53.82
N ILE A 10 -2.33 -0.35 -53.95
CA ILE A 10 -2.87 0.79 -53.19
C ILE A 10 -3.94 1.46 -54.08
N VAL A 11 -5.18 1.46 -53.59
CA VAL A 11 -6.29 2.19 -54.19
C VAL A 11 -6.37 3.57 -53.51
N ILE A 12 -6.09 4.62 -54.30
CA ILE A 12 -6.23 6.01 -53.89
C ILE A 12 -7.64 6.46 -54.25
N PHE A 13 -8.43 6.84 -53.25
CA PHE A 13 -9.75 7.45 -53.44
C PHE A 13 -9.64 8.97 -53.33
N SER A 14 -9.77 9.65 -54.45
CA SER A 14 -9.78 11.10 -54.54
C SER A 14 -11.20 11.60 -54.29
N ILE A 15 -11.39 12.42 -53.27
CA ILE A 15 -12.65 13.10 -52.99
C ILE A 15 -12.50 14.58 -53.43
N PHE A 16 -13.31 15.01 -54.40
CA PHE A 16 -13.43 16.38 -54.85
C PHE A 16 -14.23 17.19 -53.84
N VAL A 17 -13.66 18.30 -53.38
CA VAL A 17 -14.34 19.30 -52.58
C VAL A 17 -14.85 20.40 -53.54
N SER A 18 -16.15 20.55 -53.60
CA SER A 18 -16.83 21.65 -54.29
C SER A 18 -16.93 22.83 -53.34
N CYS A 19 -16.45 23.99 -53.82
CA CYS A 19 -16.53 25.28 -53.14
C CYS A 19 -17.81 25.98 -53.57
N SER A 20 -18.68 26.38 -52.65
CA SER A 20 -19.74 27.37 -52.87
C SER A 20 -19.56 28.47 -51.83
N ALA A 21 -19.38 29.68 -52.33
CA ALA A 21 -19.35 30.90 -51.53
C ALA A 21 -20.77 31.46 -51.41
N GLU A 22 -21.20 31.78 -50.21
CA GLU A 22 -22.31 32.71 -49.97
C GLU A 22 -22.08 33.57 -48.71
N GLN A 23 -22.48 34.76 -48.82
CA GLN A 23 -22.39 36.04 -48.16
C GLN A 23 -22.60 36.07 -46.64
N SER A 24 -21.91 37.07 -46.09
CA SER A 24 -21.97 37.63 -44.74
C SER A 24 -23.37 38.04 -44.27
N ASP A 25 -23.70 37.58 -43.02
CA ASP A 25 -24.52 38.36 -42.09
C ASP A 25 -23.89 38.28 -40.69
N SER A 26 -23.61 39.47 -40.15
CA SER A 26 -23.03 39.69 -38.83
C SER A 26 -24.12 39.56 -37.77
N GLU A 27 -24.20 38.40 -37.12
CA GLU A 27 -24.92 38.28 -35.86
C GLU A 27 -23.94 38.17 -34.67
N ASN A 28 -24.15 39.11 -33.77
CA ASN A 28 -23.40 39.29 -32.52
C ASN A 28 -23.77 38.18 -31.54
N ASN A 29 -23.04 37.07 -31.58
CA ASN A 29 -23.26 35.93 -30.69
C ASN A 29 -22.36 36.08 -29.47
N THR A 30 -22.90 36.64 -28.40
CA THR A 30 -22.33 36.57 -27.04
C THR A 30 -22.36 35.09 -26.59
N VAL A 31 -21.18 34.46 -26.56
CA VAL A 31 -20.97 33.13 -25.99
C VAL A 31 -21.26 33.20 -24.49
N PRO A 32 -22.20 32.41 -23.93
CA PRO A 32 -22.38 32.33 -22.49
C PRO A 32 -21.11 31.75 -21.86
N PRO A 33 -20.71 32.16 -20.63
CA PRO A 33 -19.56 31.58 -19.97
C PRO A 33 -19.76 30.06 -19.76
N ALA A 34 -18.76 29.31 -20.14
CA ALA A 34 -18.75 27.86 -19.95
C ALA A 34 -18.99 27.53 -18.46
N THR A 35 -20.17 26.99 -18.16
CA THR A 35 -20.46 26.39 -16.86
C THR A 35 -19.57 25.15 -16.70
N THR A 36 -18.60 25.25 -15.83
CA THR A 36 -17.87 24.07 -15.31
C THR A 36 -18.89 23.05 -14.82
N PRO A 37 -18.78 21.78 -15.24
CA PRO A 37 -19.67 20.74 -14.70
C PRO A 37 -19.50 20.69 -13.18
N PRO A 38 -20.59 20.53 -12.41
CA PRO A 38 -20.49 20.39 -10.97
C PRO A 38 -19.63 19.16 -10.67
N THR A 39 -18.53 19.35 -9.93
CA THR A 39 -17.77 18.27 -9.32
C THR A 39 -18.73 17.53 -8.43
N THR A 40 -19.14 16.32 -8.81
CA THR A 40 -19.97 15.45 -8.00
C THR A 40 -19.11 15.02 -6.81
N GLU A 41 -19.17 15.77 -5.72
CA GLU A 41 -18.61 15.32 -4.45
C GLU A 41 -19.35 14.04 -4.05
N VAL A 42 -18.64 12.94 -4.01
CA VAL A 42 -19.16 11.69 -3.46
C VAL A 42 -19.40 11.94 -1.97
N PRO A 43 -20.65 11.86 -1.46
CA PRO A 43 -20.92 12.08 -0.05
C PRO A 43 -20.06 11.12 0.78
N THR A 44 -19.14 11.66 1.58
CA THR A 44 -18.39 10.87 2.55
C THR A 44 -19.21 10.81 3.84
N THR A 45 -19.42 9.60 4.35
CA THR A 45 -20.01 9.43 5.68
C THR A 45 -19.12 10.16 6.69
N PRO A 46 -19.67 11.00 7.58
CA PRO A 46 -18.89 11.71 8.59
C PRO A 46 -18.14 10.71 9.48
N ILE A 47 -16.90 11.02 9.81
CA ILE A 47 -16.10 10.31 10.79
C ILE A 47 -15.85 11.20 12.03
N SER A 48 -15.24 10.63 13.07
CA SER A 48 -14.86 11.38 14.28
C SER A 48 -14.02 12.62 13.94
N LYS A 49 -14.17 13.69 14.71
CA LYS A 49 -13.38 14.95 14.54
C LYS A 49 -11.90 14.78 14.81
N SER A 50 -11.50 13.72 15.52
CA SER A 50 -10.10 13.37 15.74
C SER A 50 -9.91 11.86 15.63
N ILE A 51 -8.85 11.46 14.95
CA ILE A 51 -8.46 10.06 14.71
C ILE A 51 -7.03 9.86 15.19
N ASN A 52 -6.84 8.91 16.09
CA ASN A 52 -5.53 8.44 16.54
C ASN A 52 -5.15 7.19 15.76
N TYR A 53 -4.08 7.29 14.98
CA TYR A 53 -3.52 6.17 14.20
C TYR A 53 -2.20 5.70 14.79
N LEU A 54 -2.05 4.40 15.02
CA LEU A 54 -0.82 3.74 15.46
C LEU A 54 -0.32 2.77 14.37
N ALA A 55 0.93 2.94 13.94
CA ALA A 55 1.59 2.02 13.02
C ALA A 55 2.68 1.24 13.76
N LEU A 56 2.55 -0.09 13.79
CA LEU A 56 3.44 -1.03 14.45
C LEU A 56 4.23 -1.84 13.42
N GLY A 57 5.55 -1.99 13.61
CA GLY A 57 6.30 -2.81 12.67
C GLY A 57 7.82 -2.69 12.77
N ASP A 58 8.44 -2.86 11.59
CA ASP A 58 9.88 -2.87 11.39
C ASP A 58 10.33 -1.81 10.35
N SER A 59 11.36 -2.13 9.53
CA SER A 59 11.86 -1.25 8.48
C SER A 59 10.81 -0.89 7.43
N TYR A 60 9.88 -1.77 7.15
CA TYR A 60 8.80 -1.53 6.20
C TYR A 60 7.76 -0.53 6.73
N THR A 61 7.64 -0.40 8.03
CA THR A 61 6.74 0.57 8.67
C THR A 61 7.42 1.91 8.93
N ILE A 62 8.68 1.90 9.40
CA ILE A 62 9.44 3.14 9.60
C ILE A 62 9.82 3.80 8.28
N GLY A 63 9.80 3.06 7.15
CA GLY A 63 10.11 3.60 5.83
C GLY A 63 11.62 3.72 5.59
N GLN A 64 12.36 2.61 5.83
CA GLN A 64 13.79 2.59 5.55
C GLN A 64 14.06 2.99 4.10
N SER A 65 15.04 3.89 3.91
CA SER A 65 15.52 4.39 2.61
C SER A 65 14.54 5.22 1.79
N VAL A 66 13.45 5.68 2.40
CA VAL A 66 12.56 6.69 1.82
C VAL A 66 12.40 7.89 2.75
N CYS A 67 11.87 9.00 2.23
CA CYS A 67 11.61 10.19 3.06
C CYS A 67 10.51 9.92 4.09
N GLU A 68 10.45 10.74 5.15
CA GLU A 68 9.48 10.57 6.22
C GLU A 68 8.04 10.59 5.71
N THR A 69 7.70 11.52 4.84
CA THR A 69 6.37 11.62 4.22
C THR A 69 6.10 10.56 3.15
N CYS A 70 7.15 9.84 2.71
CA CYS A 70 7.07 8.82 1.66
C CYS A 70 6.68 7.44 2.17
N ARG A 71 6.79 7.17 3.48
CA ARG A 71 6.43 5.88 4.09
C ARG A 71 4.92 5.68 4.15
N TYR A 72 4.44 4.43 4.09
CA TYR A 72 3.00 4.17 3.97
C TYR A 72 2.14 4.76 5.10
N PRO A 73 2.57 4.81 6.38
CA PRO A 73 1.71 5.38 7.42
C PRO A 73 1.45 6.89 7.23
N GLU A 74 2.47 7.65 6.79
CA GLU A 74 2.31 9.07 6.50
C GLU A 74 1.51 9.32 5.24
N GLN A 75 1.74 8.53 4.17
CA GLN A 75 0.93 8.61 2.95
C GLN A 75 -0.54 8.30 3.23
N LEU A 76 -0.82 7.29 4.07
CA LEU A 76 -2.18 6.97 4.49
C LEU A 76 -2.83 8.13 5.25
N LYS A 77 -2.12 8.70 6.23
CA LYS A 77 -2.58 9.87 6.98
C LYS A 77 -2.86 11.04 6.04
N ALA A 78 -1.96 11.37 5.12
CA ALA A 78 -2.13 12.45 4.16
C ALA A 78 -3.35 12.22 3.26
N LYS A 79 -3.57 10.99 2.79
CA LYS A 79 -4.75 10.62 1.99
C LYS A 79 -6.04 10.77 2.78
N LEU A 80 -6.06 10.34 4.04
CA LEU A 80 -7.20 10.53 4.93
C LEU A 80 -7.50 12.00 5.19
N GLN A 81 -6.47 12.82 5.45
CA GLN A 81 -6.60 14.26 5.64
C GLN A 81 -7.21 14.97 4.42
N THR A 82 -6.87 14.51 3.21
CA THR A 82 -7.44 15.04 1.96
C THR A 82 -8.93 14.74 1.84
N ILE A 83 -9.36 13.56 2.28
CA ILE A 83 -10.77 13.11 2.13
C ILE A 83 -11.65 13.62 3.29
N TYR A 84 -11.05 13.79 4.48
CA TYR A 84 -11.73 14.26 5.68
C TYR A 84 -11.03 15.52 6.22
N PRO A 85 -11.14 16.67 5.53
CA PRO A 85 -10.38 17.88 5.86
C PRO A 85 -10.70 18.46 7.25
N GLU A 86 -11.91 18.20 7.75
CA GLU A 86 -12.36 18.67 9.07
C GLU A 86 -11.93 17.74 10.23
N THR A 87 -11.27 16.62 9.93
CA THR A 87 -10.80 15.65 10.91
C THR A 87 -9.33 15.84 11.21
N ALA A 88 -8.96 15.94 12.49
CA ALA A 88 -7.57 15.96 12.93
C ALA A 88 -7.02 14.52 12.99
N PHE A 89 -5.92 14.23 12.30
CA PHE A 89 -5.26 12.93 12.32
C PHE A 89 -3.94 13.02 13.08
N SER A 90 -3.79 12.26 14.17
CA SER A 90 -2.51 12.02 14.82
C SER A 90 -1.96 10.66 14.39
N LEU A 91 -0.65 10.58 14.14
CA LEU A 91 0.05 9.35 13.81
C LEU A 91 1.18 9.12 14.82
N LYS A 92 1.17 7.95 15.45
CA LYS A 92 2.31 7.42 16.20
C LYS A 92 2.85 6.19 15.47
N ILE A 93 4.18 6.11 15.38
CA ILE A 93 4.87 4.94 14.79
C ILE A 93 5.73 4.31 15.88
N ILE A 94 5.57 3.00 16.08
CA ILE A 94 6.45 2.17 16.90
C ILE A 94 7.03 1.11 15.97
N ALA A 95 8.15 1.46 15.37
CA ALA A 95 8.83 0.63 14.38
C ALA A 95 10.30 1.04 14.26
N GLN A 96 11.17 0.08 13.96
CA GLN A 96 12.58 0.31 13.69
C GLN A 96 13.14 -0.75 12.74
N THR A 97 14.10 -0.34 11.93
CA THR A 97 14.83 -1.24 11.03
C THR A 97 15.48 -2.37 11.80
N GLY A 98 15.29 -3.60 11.30
CA GLY A 98 15.88 -4.83 11.87
C GLY A 98 15.06 -5.47 12.98
N TRP A 99 13.97 -4.86 13.44
CA TRP A 99 13.16 -5.44 14.51
C TRP A 99 12.47 -6.74 14.10
N SER A 100 12.65 -7.73 14.95
CA SER A 100 11.86 -8.96 15.00
C SER A 100 10.57 -8.75 15.80
N THR A 101 9.74 -9.79 15.87
CA THR A 101 8.55 -9.79 16.74
C THR A 101 8.88 -9.54 18.20
N SER A 102 9.98 -10.10 18.70
CA SER A 102 10.46 -9.91 20.09
C SER A 102 10.82 -8.46 20.37
N ASP A 103 11.51 -7.79 19.43
CA ASP A 103 11.91 -6.39 19.57
C ASP A 103 10.70 -5.48 19.60
N LEU A 104 9.73 -5.70 18.70
CA LEU A 104 8.50 -4.91 18.68
C LEU A 104 7.68 -5.09 19.96
N ILE A 105 7.58 -6.31 20.51
CA ILE A 105 6.92 -6.56 21.80
C ILE A 105 7.61 -5.77 22.90
N SER A 106 8.95 -5.79 22.95
CA SER A 106 9.74 -5.06 23.93
C SER A 106 9.52 -3.56 23.81
N ALA A 107 9.55 -3.02 22.59
CA ALA A 107 9.34 -1.60 22.33
C ALA A 107 7.93 -1.12 22.74
N ILE A 108 6.89 -1.89 22.44
CA ILE A 108 5.51 -1.57 22.87
C ILE A 108 5.42 -1.57 24.39
N ASN A 109 6.03 -2.55 25.08
CA ASN A 109 6.03 -2.60 26.54
C ASN A 109 6.77 -1.40 27.17
N THR A 110 7.92 -1.03 26.60
CA THR A 110 8.75 0.08 27.12
C THR A 110 8.09 1.42 26.88
N GLN A 111 7.52 1.64 25.69
CA GLN A 111 6.86 2.90 25.36
C GLN A 111 5.48 3.04 26.00
N ASN A 112 4.85 1.93 26.38
CA ASN A 112 3.55 1.83 27.02
C ASN A 112 2.53 2.85 26.45
N PRO A 113 2.20 2.78 25.15
CA PRO A 113 1.28 3.70 24.51
C PRO A 113 -0.15 3.55 25.06
N ASP A 114 -0.93 4.64 25.03
CA ASP A 114 -2.33 4.61 25.44
C ASP A 114 -3.16 3.65 24.59
N SER A 115 -4.24 3.11 25.17
CA SER A 115 -5.17 2.21 24.47
C SER A 115 -6.35 2.99 23.88
N ASN A 116 -6.06 4.00 23.05
CA ASN A 116 -7.05 4.96 22.53
C ASN A 116 -6.99 5.15 21.01
N TYR A 117 -6.39 4.22 20.28
CA TYR A 117 -6.23 4.34 18.83
C TYR A 117 -7.49 3.89 18.07
N ASP A 118 -7.90 4.72 17.12
CA ASP A 118 -9.03 4.47 16.22
C ASP A 118 -8.64 3.56 15.06
N LEU A 119 -7.34 3.51 14.76
CA LEU A 119 -6.76 2.64 13.74
C LEU A 119 -5.39 2.15 14.22
N VAL A 120 -5.15 0.85 14.10
CA VAL A 120 -3.83 0.25 14.31
C VAL A 120 -3.45 -0.57 13.08
N THR A 121 -2.28 -0.31 12.49
CA THR A 121 -1.71 -1.20 11.47
C THR A 121 -0.53 -1.99 12.04
N LEU A 122 -0.39 -3.26 11.66
CA LEU A 122 0.69 -4.15 12.07
C LEU A 122 1.33 -4.80 10.84
N LEU A 123 2.63 -4.57 10.65
CA LEU A 123 3.45 -5.21 9.62
C LEU A 123 4.79 -5.61 10.24
N ILE A 124 5.01 -6.91 10.48
CA ILE A 124 6.17 -7.44 11.20
C ILE A 124 6.43 -8.91 10.83
N GLY A 125 7.67 -9.35 10.90
CA GLY A 125 8.05 -10.75 10.80
C GLY A 125 9.13 -11.05 9.77
N VAL A 126 9.44 -10.11 8.85
CA VAL A 126 10.52 -10.33 7.88
C VAL A 126 11.86 -10.60 8.57
N ASN A 127 12.14 -9.89 9.67
CA ASN A 127 13.41 -10.06 10.38
C ASN A 127 13.49 -11.37 11.17
N ASN A 128 12.38 -11.95 11.58
CA ASN A 128 12.40 -13.31 12.13
C ASN A 128 12.90 -14.32 11.07
N GLN A 129 12.40 -14.21 9.83
CA GLN A 129 12.84 -15.04 8.71
C GLN A 129 14.28 -14.69 8.27
N TYR A 130 14.61 -13.42 8.08
CA TYR A 130 15.92 -12.96 7.62
C TYR A 130 17.06 -13.31 8.60
N GLN A 131 16.80 -13.25 9.89
CA GLN A 131 17.73 -13.62 10.95
C GLN A 131 17.75 -15.12 11.22
N HIS A 132 17.04 -15.93 10.42
CA HIS A 132 16.94 -17.39 10.56
C HIS A 132 16.47 -17.85 11.94
N GLN A 133 15.59 -17.09 12.57
CA GLN A 133 14.97 -17.51 13.83
C GLN A 133 14.04 -18.71 13.56
N ASP A 134 13.96 -19.63 14.54
CA ASP A 134 13.01 -20.73 14.45
C ASP A 134 11.57 -20.17 14.30
N PHE A 135 10.80 -20.74 13.38
CA PHE A 135 9.44 -20.29 13.11
C PHE A 135 8.54 -20.29 14.35
N SER A 136 8.80 -21.21 15.30
CA SER A 136 8.07 -21.27 16.56
C SER A 136 8.15 -20.00 17.41
N VAL A 137 9.16 -19.14 17.17
CA VAL A 137 9.22 -17.81 17.79
C VAL A 137 8.10 -16.93 17.25
N TYR A 138 8.00 -16.84 15.91
CA TYR A 138 6.93 -16.08 15.25
C TYR A 138 5.54 -16.63 15.61
N GLU A 139 5.39 -17.94 15.57
CA GLU A 139 4.15 -18.65 15.92
C GLU A 139 3.63 -18.30 17.32
N LYS A 140 4.54 -18.10 18.29
CA LYS A 140 4.18 -17.69 19.66
C LYS A 140 3.99 -16.18 19.80
N GLU A 141 4.78 -15.37 19.09
CA GLU A 141 4.87 -13.94 19.32
C GLU A 141 3.90 -13.12 18.47
N PHE A 142 3.61 -13.54 17.22
CA PHE A 142 2.63 -12.85 16.39
C PHE A 142 1.23 -12.80 17.05
N PRO A 143 0.70 -13.89 17.63
CA PRO A 143 -0.53 -13.85 18.42
C PRO A 143 -0.50 -12.84 19.58
N ARG A 144 0.63 -12.73 20.27
CA ARG A 144 0.80 -11.75 21.36
C ARG A 144 0.78 -10.32 20.85
N LEU A 145 1.45 -10.07 19.71
CA LEU A 145 1.45 -8.77 19.06
C LEU A 145 0.06 -8.37 18.58
N LEU A 146 -0.66 -9.29 17.93
CA LEU A 146 -2.02 -9.02 17.48
C LEU A 146 -2.96 -8.71 18.64
N ASN A 147 -2.90 -9.46 19.74
CA ASN A 147 -3.69 -9.17 20.92
C ASN A 147 -3.31 -7.81 21.57
N LYS A 148 -2.01 -7.43 21.54
CA LYS A 148 -1.59 -6.09 21.98
C LYS A 148 -2.14 -5.00 21.04
N ALA A 149 -2.08 -5.20 19.72
CA ALA A 149 -2.64 -4.25 18.74
C ALA A 149 -4.14 -4.05 18.98
N ILE A 150 -4.90 -5.12 19.22
CA ILE A 150 -6.32 -5.05 19.55
C ILE A 150 -6.55 -4.25 20.85
N ALA A 151 -5.77 -4.54 21.90
CA ALA A 151 -5.90 -3.80 23.16
C ALA A 151 -5.62 -2.30 22.98
N LEU A 152 -4.60 -1.93 22.19
CA LEU A 152 -4.28 -0.56 21.86
C LEU A 152 -5.35 0.11 20.98
N ALA A 153 -6.05 -0.67 20.19
CA ALA A 153 -7.16 -0.26 19.33
C ALA A 153 -8.51 -0.18 20.08
N LYS A 154 -8.50 0.31 21.32
CA LYS A 154 -9.68 0.42 22.20
C LYS A 154 -10.33 -0.94 22.54
N GLY A 155 -9.60 -2.05 22.35
CA GLY A 155 -10.12 -3.41 22.50
C GLY A 155 -10.96 -3.89 21.32
N ASP A 156 -11.08 -3.12 20.25
CA ASP A 156 -11.86 -3.49 19.07
C ASP A 156 -10.95 -4.09 17.99
N ASN A 157 -11.21 -5.35 17.64
CA ASN A 157 -10.50 -6.07 16.60
C ASN A 157 -10.72 -5.48 15.19
N LYS A 158 -11.85 -4.81 14.96
CA LYS A 158 -12.16 -4.15 13.69
C LYS A 158 -11.23 -2.97 13.41
N ASN A 159 -10.72 -2.30 14.46
CA ASN A 159 -9.80 -1.17 14.36
C ASN A 159 -8.36 -1.58 14.03
N VAL A 160 -8.09 -2.88 13.84
CA VAL A 160 -6.76 -3.41 13.52
C VAL A 160 -6.72 -3.93 12.09
N ILE A 161 -5.66 -3.56 11.38
CA ILE A 161 -5.35 -4.07 10.03
C ILE A 161 -3.94 -4.64 10.05
N VAL A 162 -3.81 -5.92 9.70
CA VAL A 162 -2.51 -6.57 9.49
C VAL A 162 -2.17 -6.54 8.01
N LEU A 163 -0.94 -6.16 7.69
CA LEU A 163 -0.40 -6.24 6.33
C LEU A 163 0.50 -7.46 6.21
N SER A 164 0.44 -8.15 5.08
CA SER A 164 1.36 -9.24 4.80
C SER A 164 2.81 -8.75 4.71
N ILE A 165 3.75 -9.61 5.02
CA ILE A 165 5.18 -9.35 4.94
C ILE A 165 5.57 -9.19 3.46
N PRO A 166 6.27 -8.10 3.05
CA PRO A 166 6.89 -7.97 1.75
C PRO A 166 7.89 -9.08 1.44
N ASP A 167 7.98 -9.47 0.18
CA ASP A 167 8.92 -10.50 -0.27
C ASP A 167 10.17 -9.86 -0.87
N TYR A 168 11.27 -9.88 -0.11
CA TYR A 168 12.53 -9.29 -0.55
C TYR A 168 13.32 -10.18 -1.55
N ALA A 169 12.89 -11.42 -1.79
CA ALA A 169 13.49 -12.28 -2.80
C ALA A 169 13.40 -11.69 -4.21
N TYR A 170 12.44 -10.79 -4.44
CA TYR A 170 12.21 -10.11 -5.72
C TYR A 170 12.81 -8.69 -5.78
N THR A 171 13.92 -8.47 -5.08
CA THR A 171 14.61 -7.18 -5.05
C THR A 171 16.06 -7.30 -5.55
N PRO A 172 16.69 -6.20 -5.99
CA PRO A 172 18.12 -6.17 -6.36
C PRO A 172 19.06 -6.67 -5.27
N PHE A 173 18.67 -6.62 -3.99
CA PHE A 173 19.42 -7.16 -2.87
C PHE A 173 19.80 -8.63 -3.07
N THR A 174 18.91 -9.41 -3.67
CA THR A 174 19.12 -10.84 -3.91
C THR A 174 19.75 -11.16 -5.29
N LYS A 175 20.30 -10.15 -5.99
CA LYS A 175 20.88 -10.33 -7.35
C LYS A 175 21.92 -11.44 -7.46
N ASN A 176 22.67 -11.71 -6.38
CA ASN A 176 23.69 -12.74 -6.33
C ASN A 176 23.18 -14.07 -5.71
N TYR A 177 21.90 -14.16 -5.37
CA TYR A 177 21.31 -15.39 -4.83
C TYR A 177 20.96 -16.33 -5.98
N THR A 178 21.04 -17.64 -5.72
CA THR A 178 20.51 -18.65 -6.63
C THR A 178 18.98 -18.61 -6.66
N ASP A 179 18.37 -19.14 -7.72
CA ASP A 179 16.92 -19.26 -7.80
C ASP A 179 16.35 -20.10 -6.66
N GLU A 180 17.08 -21.15 -6.23
CA GLU A 180 16.72 -21.97 -5.09
C GLU A 180 16.66 -21.15 -3.80
N ASN A 181 17.68 -20.31 -3.54
CA ASN A 181 17.69 -19.46 -2.35
C ASN A 181 16.56 -18.41 -2.38
N ARG A 182 16.26 -17.80 -3.54
CA ARG A 182 15.13 -16.88 -3.68
C ARG A 182 13.80 -17.59 -3.45
N MET A 183 13.63 -18.78 -4.03
CA MET A 183 12.43 -19.60 -3.84
C MET A 183 12.25 -20.02 -2.37
N LYS A 184 13.34 -20.37 -1.68
CA LYS A 184 13.32 -20.69 -0.25
C LYS A 184 12.80 -19.51 0.56
N ILE A 185 13.34 -18.30 0.36
CA ILE A 185 12.88 -17.08 1.04
C ILE A 185 11.38 -16.87 0.82
N SER A 186 10.94 -16.91 -0.44
CA SER A 186 9.52 -16.72 -0.77
C SER A 186 8.62 -17.75 -0.09
N THR A 187 9.04 -19.03 -0.09
CA THR A 187 8.28 -20.10 0.55
C THR A 187 8.17 -19.91 2.06
N GLU A 188 9.28 -19.52 2.70
CA GLU A 188 9.28 -19.22 4.14
C GLU A 188 8.38 -18.02 4.46
N LEU A 189 8.45 -16.92 3.69
CA LEU A 189 7.59 -15.75 3.87
C LEU A 189 6.10 -16.06 3.60
N ASP A 190 5.80 -16.90 2.62
CA ASP A 190 4.44 -17.39 2.39
C ASP A 190 3.91 -18.19 3.59
N HIS A 191 4.77 -18.99 4.24
CA HIS A 191 4.40 -19.70 5.45
C HIS A 191 4.09 -18.73 6.61
N TYR A 192 4.93 -17.70 6.82
CA TYR A 192 4.69 -16.65 7.82
C TYR A 192 3.38 -15.92 7.57
N ASN A 193 3.15 -15.51 6.31
CA ASN A 193 1.94 -14.79 5.91
C ASN A 193 0.69 -15.65 6.07
N SER A 194 0.75 -16.94 5.67
CA SER A 194 -0.39 -17.86 5.81
C SER A 194 -0.76 -18.11 7.28
N PHE A 195 0.25 -18.21 8.16
CA PHE A 195 0.01 -18.31 9.61
C PHE A 195 -0.66 -17.04 10.14
N ALA A 196 -0.12 -15.85 9.79
CA ALA A 196 -0.66 -14.57 10.24
C ALA A 196 -2.10 -14.37 9.75
N GLU A 197 -2.39 -14.66 8.48
CA GLU A 197 -3.74 -14.59 7.89
C GLU A 197 -4.71 -15.52 8.63
N SER A 198 -4.34 -16.79 8.82
CA SER A 198 -5.16 -17.77 9.52
C SER A 198 -5.47 -17.32 10.95
N TYR A 199 -4.48 -16.76 11.65
CA TYR A 199 -4.69 -16.25 13.00
C TYR A 199 -5.57 -14.99 13.00
N CYS A 200 -5.41 -14.09 12.04
CA CYS A 200 -6.27 -12.91 11.86
C CYS A 200 -7.73 -13.31 11.64
N ILE A 201 -7.99 -14.35 10.83
CA ILE A 201 -9.34 -14.89 10.63
C ILE A 201 -9.95 -15.34 11.96
N THR A 202 -9.22 -16.08 12.81
CA THR A 202 -9.73 -16.53 14.12
C THR A 202 -10.04 -15.37 15.05
N LYS A 203 -9.37 -14.22 14.87
CA LYS A 203 -9.57 -13.00 15.67
C LYS A 203 -10.50 -12.00 15.00
N GLN A 204 -11.03 -12.31 13.82
CA GLN A 204 -11.87 -11.41 13.02
C GLN A 204 -11.18 -10.06 12.73
N VAL A 205 -9.84 -10.10 12.58
CA VAL A 205 -9.01 -8.94 12.21
C VAL A 205 -8.80 -8.95 10.69
N ALA A 206 -8.80 -7.78 10.08
CA ALA A 206 -8.51 -7.65 8.66
C ALA A 206 -7.02 -7.98 8.38
N PHE A 207 -6.78 -8.93 7.47
CA PHE A 207 -5.46 -9.20 6.89
C PHE A 207 -5.48 -8.76 5.44
N ILE A 208 -4.51 -7.93 5.03
CA ILE A 208 -4.44 -7.40 3.66
C ILE A 208 -3.09 -7.76 3.05
N SER A 209 -3.12 -8.58 2.01
CA SER A 209 -1.92 -8.95 1.28
C SER A 209 -1.38 -7.78 0.46
N ILE A 210 -0.08 -7.49 0.63
CA ILE A 210 0.71 -6.54 -0.15
C ILE A 210 1.96 -7.19 -0.77
N THR A 211 2.18 -8.47 -0.49
CA THR A 211 3.36 -9.24 -0.91
C THR A 211 3.49 -9.32 -2.44
N ASP A 212 2.36 -9.43 -3.16
CA ASP A 212 2.33 -9.44 -4.63
C ASP A 212 2.83 -8.14 -5.26
N ILE A 213 2.69 -7.00 -4.56
CA ILE A 213 3.24 -5.71 -5.02
C ILE A 213 4.77 -5.78 -4.99
N THR A 214 5.36 -6.27 -3.89
CA THR A 214 6.82 -6.33 -3.74
C THR A 214 7.45 -7.41 -4.63
N ARG A 215 6.73 -8.48 -4.95
CA ARG A 215 7.15 -9.51 -5.91
C ARG A 215 7.33 -9.00 -7.35
N GLN A 216 6.93 -7.77 -7.64
CA GLN A 216 7.18 -7.12 -8.93
C GLN A 216 8.53 -6.38 -8.97
N GLY A 217 9.27 -6.27 -7.85
CA GLY A 217 10.44 -5.40 -7.72
C GLY A 217 11.57 -5.64 -8.73
N LEU A 218 11.83 -6.89 -9.12
CA LEU A 218 12.83 -7.20 -10.17
C LEU A 218 12.37 -6.75 -11.56
N ASN A 219 11.08 -6.83 -11.86
CA ASN A 219 10.50 -6.44 -13.15
C ASN A 219 10.14 -4.95 -13.20
N ASN A 220 9.95 -4.33 -12.04
CA ASN A 220 9.63 -2.92 -11.89
C ASN A 220 10.51 -2.26 -10.81
N PRO A 221 11.73 -1.82 -11.18
CA PRO A 221 12.67 -1.22 -10.23
C PRO A 221 12.14 0.03 -9.51
N ASN A 222 11.12 0.71 -10.05
CA ASN A 222 10.48 1.84 -9.38
C ASN A 222 9.78 1.46 -8.08
N LEU A 223 9.55 0.17 -7.82
CA LEU A 223 8.96 -0.32 -6.58
C LEU A 223 10.00 -0.55 -5.47
N VAL A 224 11.29 -0.44 -5.79
CA VAL A 224 12.38 -0.68 -4.83
C VAL A 224 13.10 0.64 -4.55
N ALA A 225 13.39 0.91 -3.29
CA ALA A 225 14.14 2.09 -2.86
C ALA A 225 15.61 2.03 -3.30
N SER A 226 16.35 3.13 -3.12
CA SER A 226 17.74 3.27 -3.58
C SER A 226 18.72 2.28 -2.93
N ASP A 227 18.35 1.67 -1.80
CA ASP A 227 19.17 0.63 -1.16
C ASP A 227 19.06 -0.75 -1.84
N GLY A 228 18.17 -0.88 -2.82
CA GLY A 228 17.94 -2.11 -3.56
C GLY A 228 17.21 -3.21 -2.79
N LEU A 229 16.61 -2.89 -1.64
CA LEU A 229 15.96 -3.84 -0.74
C LEU A 229 14.54 -3.43 -0.34
N HIS A 230 14.40 -2.23 0.24
CA HIS A 230 13.14 -1.78 0.82
C HIS A 230 12.16 -1.23 -0.24
N PRO A 231 10.87 -1.19 0.04
CA PRO A 231 9.89 -0.59 -0.85
C PRO A 231 10.16 0.90 -1.09
N SER A 232 9.98 1.35 -2.33
CA SER A 232 10.04 2.76 -2.68
C SER A 232 8.79 3.52 -2.23
N GLU A 233 8.80 4.85 -2.33
CA GLU A 233 7.61 5.70 -2.19
C GLU A 233 6.47 5.21 -3.08
N THR A 234 6.76 4.80 -4.32
CA THR A 234 5.76 4.27 -5.26
C THR A 234 5.13 2.98 -4.75
N ALA A 235 5.93 2.06 -4.24
CA ALA A 235 5.41 0.82 -3.64
C ALA A 235 4.55 1.12 -2.40
N TYR A 236 4.99 2.03 -1.54
CA TYR A 236 4.20 2.45 -0.38
C TYR A 236 2.88 3.10 -0.77
N LYS A 237 2.85 3.88 -1.87
CA LYS A 237 1.59 4.39 -2.43
C LYS A 237 0.64 3.26 -2.83
N MET A 238 1.16 2.20 -3.47
CA MET A 238 0.35 1.04 -3.83
C MET A 238 -0.16 0.29 -2.59
N PHE A 239 0.63 0.21 -1.50
CA PHE A 239 0.16 -0.34 -0.22
C PHE A 239 -1.02 0.48 0.30
N VAL A 240 -0.88 1.79 0.32
CA VAL A 240 -1.95 2.71 0.77
C VAL A 240 -3.21 2.54 -0.06
N GLU A 241 -3.12 2.51 -1.39
CA GLU A 241 -4.29 2.30 -2.25
C GLU A 241 -5.00 0.99 -1.94
N ARG A 242 -4.25 -0.07 -1.62
CA ARG A 242 -4.80 -1.39 -1.30
C ARG A 242 -5.48 -1.45 0.06
N ILE A 243 -4.90 -0.82 1.10
CA ILE A 243 -5.48 -0.85 2.45
C ILE A 243 -6.60 0.18 2.63
N PHE A 244 -6.60 1.25 1.84
CA PHE A 244 -7.47 2.42 2.03
C PHE A 244 -8.97 2.10 2.07
N PRO A 245 -9.55 1.23 1.21
CA PRO A 245 -10.97 0.87 1.29
C PRO A 245 -11.33 0.29 2.65
N LYS A 246 -10.47 -0.58 3.22
CA LYS A 246 -10.70 -1.17 4.53
C LYS A 246 -10.55 -0.14 5.65
N VAL A 247 -9.56 0.75 5.56
CA VAL A 247 -9.37 1.85 6.52
C VAL A 247 -10.61 2.75 6.57
N LYS A 248 -11.20 3.09 5.42
CA LYS A 248 -12.45 3.87 5.38
C LYS A 248 -13.57 3.18 6.14
N MET A 249 -13.76 1.88 5.93
CA MET A 249 -14.78 1.10 6.65
C MET A 249 -14.55 1.15 8.17
N VAL A 250 -13.30 0.95 8.61
CA VAL A 250 -12.93 1.01 10.04
C VAL A 250 -13.28 2.37 10.68
N LEU A 251 -13.04 3.47 9.98
CA LEU A 251 -13.25 4.82 10.53
C LEU A 251 -14.70 5.30 10.43
N GLN A 252 -15.57 4.59 9.72
CA GLN A 252 -16.98 4.92 9.53
C GLN A 252 -17.93 4.05 10.39
N ASP A 253 -17.41 2.97 11.02
CA ASP A 253 -18.13 2.14 12.00
C ASP A 253 -18.13 2.79 13.38
#